data_e7e0ec985a71bd216a31d97b9694e071
#
_entry.id   e7e0ec985a71bd216a31d97b9694e071
#
_cell.length_a   1.000
_cell.length_b   1.000
_cell.length_c   1.000
_cell.angle_alpha   90.00
_cell.angle_beta   90.00
_cell.angle_gamma   90.00
#
_symmetry.space_group_name_H-M   'P 1'
#
loop_
_entity.id
_entity.type
_entity.pdbx_description
1 polymer ?
#
loop_
_entity_poly.entity_id
_entity_poly.type
_entity_poly.pdbx_seq_one_letter_code
_entity_poly.pdbx_strand_id
1 'polypeptide(L)'
;VSSAASDVYKRQVEEGMQYMGWPLDYAVSALIEDLESRGLDDRIMLVVTGEMGRTPKINAKGGRDHWGGLTPLMVYGGGLKGGQVIGQSTSDAGAPASTPIRLEHLVATVMHNLLDMGKLRTMTGIPNDLLRSMTAAEPIEELVG
;
A
#
# COMPACT_ATOMS: atom_id res chain seq x y z
N VAL A 1 18.55 -2.45 20.13
CA VAL A 1 17.88 -3.07 18.96
C VAL A 1 17.70 -2.09 17.79
N SER A 2 17.63 -0.78 18.03
CA SER A 2 17.36 0.21 16.98
C SER A 2 18.57 0.60 16.11
N SER A 3 19.81 0.47 16.61
CA SER A 3 21.01 0.90 15.87
C SER A 3 21.40 -0.04 14.72
N ALA A 4 21.27 -1.35 14.91
CA ALA A 4 21.59 -2.33 13.88
C ALA A 4 20.63 -2.27 12.69
N ALA A 5 19.32 -2.08 12.96
CA ALA A 5 18.32 -1.88 11.92
C ALA A 5 18.60 -0.60 11.10
N SER A 6 18.97 0.51 11.77
CA SER A 6 19.27 1.77 11.08
C SER A 6 20.50 1.70 10.18
N ASP A 7 21.49 0.89 10.51
CA ASP A 7 22.70 0.74 9.68
C ASP A 7 22.49 -0.17 8.46
N VAL A 8 21.61 -1.16 8.55
CA VAL A 8 21.16 -1.97 7.40
C VAL A 8 20.40 -1.08 6.40
N TYR A 9 19.61 -0.12 6.87
CA TYR A 9 18.89 0.82 6.01
C TYR A 9 19.78 1.81 5.24
N LYS A 10 21.02 2.03 5.65
CA LYS A 10 21.93 2.99 4.98
C LYS A 10 22.61 2.45 3.72
N ARG A 11 22.63 1.11 3.53
CA ARG A 11 23.16 0.43 2.34
C ARG A 11 22.06 -0.30 1.54
N GLN A 12 20.89 0.30 1.48
CA GLN A 12 19.65 -0.35 1.05
C GLN A 12 19.65 -0.86 -0.39
N VAL A 13 20.38 -0.18 -1.30
CA VAL A 13 20.22 -0.47 -2.73
C VAL A 13 20.91 -1.78 -3.11
N GLU A 14 22.06 -2.08 -2.54
CA GLU A 14 22.81 -3.30 -2.88
C GLU A 14 22.67 -4.38 -1.80
N GLU A 15 23.12 -4.08 -0.59
CA GLU A 15 23.15 -5.08 0.50
C GLU A 15 21.75 -5.26 1.14
N GLY A 16 21.03 -4.16 1.41
CA GLY A 16 19.73 -4.20 2.09
C GLY A 16 18.67 -4.96 1.30
N MET A 17 18.67 -4.84 -0.03
CA MET A 17 17.73 -5.57 -0.88
C MET A 17 17.97 -7.07 -0.89
N GLN A 18 19.20 -7.53 -0.70
CA GLN A 18 19.49 -8.96 -0.58
C GLN A 18 18.86 -9.57 0.68
N TYR A 19 18.81 -8.82 1.78
CA TYR A 19 18.28 -9.31 3.05
C TYR A 19 16.77 -9.11 3.20
N MET A 20 16.20 -8.06 2.61
CA MET A 20 14.79 -7.69 2.81
C MET A 20 13.94 -7.88 1.55
N GLY A 21 14.49 -7.61 0.38
CA GLY A 21 13.77 -7.72 -0.89
C GLY A 21 13.45 -9.15 -1.25
N TRP A 22 14.43 -10.04 -1.18
CA TRP A 22 14.24 -11.46 -1.48
C TRP A 22 13.22 -12.16 -0.57
N PRO A 23 13.30 -12.04 0.77
CA PRO A 23 12.28 -12.62 1.64
C PRO A 23 10.88 -12.04 1.40
N LEU A 24 10.78 -10.73 1.14
CA LEU A 24 9.50 -10.10 0.83
C LEU A 24 8.92 -10.63 -0.48
N ASP A 25 9.73 -10.66 -1.54
CA ASP A 25 9.32 -11.16 -2.86
C ASP A 25 8.84 -12.61 -2.78
N TYR A 26 9.64 -13.47 -2.13
CA TYR A 26 9.29 -14.87 -1.93
C TYR A 26 8.02 -15.06 -1.09
N ALA A 27 7.87 -14.31 0.00
CA ALA A 27 6.70 -14.42 0.87
C ALA A 27 5.42 -13.93 0.17
N VAL A 28 5.49 -12.82 -0.56
CA VAL A 28 4.35 -12.26 -1.30
C VAL A 28 3.95 -13.18 -2.44
N SER A 29 4.89 -13.66 -3.26
CA SER A 29 4.59 -14.55 -4.38
C SER A 29 4.02 -15.89 -3.89
N ALA A 30 4.61 -16.50 -2.85
CA ALA A 30 4.11 -17.75 -2.28
C ALA A 30 2.70 -17.60 -1.68
N LEU A 31 2.41 -16.44 -1.03
CA LEU A 31 1.08 -16.16 -0.52
C LEU A 31 0.06 -16.02 -1.66
N ILE A 32 0.40 -15.29 -2.72
CA ILE A 32 -0.47 -15.11 -3.89
C ILE A 32 -0.78 -16.47 -4.53
N GLU A 33 0.25 -17.28 -4.81
CA GLU A 33 0.09 -18.61 -5.38
C GLU A 33 -0.78 -19.53 -4.51
N ASP A 34 -0.62 -19.47 -3.18
CA ASP A 34 -1.43 -20.26 -2.26
C ASP A 34 -2.89 -19.79 -2.27
N LEU A 35 -3.15 -18.48 -2.27
CA LEU A 35 -4.51 -17.92 -2.35
C LEU A 35 -5.20 -18.32 -3.65
N GLU A 36 -4.54 -18.19 -4.78
CA GLU A 36 -5.06 -18.59 -6.09
C GLU A 36 -5.35 -20.10 -6.16
N SER A 37 -4.41 -20.91 -5.68
CA SER A 37 -4.57 -22.38 -5.69
C SER A 37 -5.75 -22.87 -4.85
N ARG A 38 -6.13 -22.10 -3.83
CA ARG A 38 -7.27 -22.40 -2.95
C ARG A 38 -8.56 -21.68 -3.34
N GLY A 39 -8.55 -20.82 -4.34
CA GLY A 39 -9.69 -19.96 -4.70
C GLY A 39 -10.09 -19.01 -3.58
N LEU A 40 -9.11 -18.42 -2.90
CA LEU A 40 -9.29 -17.48 -1.80
C LEU A 40 -8.95 -16.03 -2.18
N ASP A 41 -8.45 -15.81 -3.38
CA ASP A 41 -8.05 -14.52 -3.93
C ASP A 41 -9.20 -13.49 -3.95
N ASP A 42 -10.44 -13.92 -4.17
CA ASP A 42 -11.62 -13.05 -4.07
C ASP A 42 -12.00 -12.67 -2.63
N ARG A 43 -11.52 -13.41 -1.64
CA ARG A 43 -11.95 -13.30 -0.24
C ARG A 43 -10.92 -12.69 0.67
N ILE A 44 -9.68 -12.65 0.23
CA ILE A 44 -8.54 -12.13 1.01
C ILE A 44 -7.90 -11.02 0.22
N MET A 45 -7.85 -9.83 0.82
CA MET A 45 -7.13 -8.69 0.29
C MET A 45 -5.76 -8.61 0.92
N LEU A 46 -4.72 -8.58 0.10
CA LEU A 46 -3.35 -8.30 0.52
C LEU A 46 -3.02 -6.84 0.24
N VAL A 47 -2.56 -6.13 1.25
CA VAL A 47 -2.06 -4.75 1.14
C VAL A 47 -0.62 -4.71 1.58
N VAL A 48 0.29 -4.30 0.70
CA VAL A 48 1.71 -4.15 1.00
C VAL A 48 2.09 -2.68 0.79
N THR A 49 2.54 -2.04 1.84
CA THR A 49 2.97 -0.64 1.80
C THR A 49 4.03 -0.36 2.85
N GLY A 50 4.75 0.74 2.70
CA GLY A 50 5.62 1.29 3.74
C GLY A 50 4.95 2.47 4.45
N GLU A 51 5.47 2.84 5.60
CA GLU A 51 5.04 4.05 6.32
C GLU A 51 5.39 5.33 5.55
N MET A 52 6.44 5.28 4.71
CA MET A 52 6.91 6.37 3.86
C MET A 52 7.74 5.82 2.71
N GLY A 53 7.92 6.63 1.68
CA GLY A 53 8.80 6.34 0.56
C GLY A 53 10.27 6.62 0.87
N ARG A 54 11.08 6.58 -0.17
CA ARG A 54 12.50 6.86 -0.15
C ARG A 54 12.86 7.92 -1.19
N THR A 55 13.89 8.72 -0.90
CA THR A 55 14.36 9.75 -1.83
C THR A 55 14.68 9.16 -3.21
N PRO A 56 14.34 9.84 -4.30
CA PRO A 56 14.75 9.42 -5.66
C PRO A 56 16.27 9.33 -5.80
N LYS A 57 16.98 10.23 -5.11
CA LYS A 57 18.42 10.34 -5.17
C LYS A 57 19.09 9.42 -4.14
N ILE A 58 20.12 8.69 -4.59
CA ILE A 58 20.98 7.89 -3.72
C ILE A 58 21.91 8.82 -2.95
N ASN A 59 22.03 8.61 -1.65
CA ASN A 59 22.93 9.38 -0.79
C ASN A 59 24.39 8.88 -0.86
N ALA A 60 25.32 9.62 -0.23
CA ALA A 60 26.75 9.29 -0.24
C ALA A 60 27.11 7.94 0.42
N LYS A 61 26.16 7.30 1.12
CA LYS A 61 26.33 5.98 1.75
C LYS A 61 25.75 4.82 0.94
N GLY A 62 25.36 5.08 -0.31
CA GLY A 62 24.76 4.05 -1.19
C GLY A 62 23.31 3.69 -0.84
N GLY A 63 22.63 4.50 -0.04
CA GLY A 63 21.24 4.30 0.37
C GLY A 63 20.33 5.43 -0.06
N ARG A 64 19.06 5.37 0.34
CA ARG A 64 18.06 6.40 0.14
C ARG A 64 17.48 6.84 1.47
N ASP A 65 17.34 8.13 1.67
CA ASP A 65 16.76 8.71 2.88
C ASP A 65 15.24 8.61 2.89
N HIS A 66 14.61 8.92 4.01
CA HIS A 66 13.16 8.97 4.15
C HIS A 66 12.56 10.06 3.24
N TRP A 67 11.44 9.75 2.60
CA TRP A 67 10.75 10.66 1.71
C TRP A 67 9.24 10.56 1.88
N GLY A 68 8.62 11.63 2.36
CA GLY A 68 7.18 11.68 2.58
C GLY A 68 6.35 12.03 1.33
N GLY A 69 7.01 12.36 0.21
CA GLY A 69 6.34 12.80 -1.01
C GLY A 69 5.63 11.68 -1.78
N LEU A 70 6.19 10.48 -1.74
CA LEU A 70 5.65 9.30 -2.42
C LEU A 70 5.91 8.05 -1.58
N THR A 71 4.95 7.13 -1.59
CA THR A 71 5.07 5.80 -0.96
C THR A 71 4.54 4.76 -1.92
N PRO A 72 5.23 3.63 -2.13
CA PRO A 72 4.71 2.55 -2.93
C PRO A 72 3.55 1.86 -2.21
N LEU A 73 2.54 1.44 -2.98
CA LEU A 73 1.41 0.67 -2.51
C LEU A 73 1.20 -0.49 -3.49
N MET A 74 1.09 -1.70 -2.99
CA MET A 74 0.62 -2.86 -3.73
C MET A 74 -0.66 -3.36 -3.09
N VAL A 75 -1.66 -3.65 -3.91
CA VAL A 75 -2.92 -4.27 -3.49
C VAL A 75 -3.17 -5.48 -4.38
N TYR A 76 -3.57 -6.60 -3.78
CA TYR A 76 -3.91 -7.83 -4.49
C TYR A 76 -5.13 -8.49 -3.86
N GLY A 77 -5.97 -9.12 -4.67
CA GLY A 77 -7.10 -9.94 -4.22
C GLY A 77 -8.29 -9.14 -3.68
N GLY A 78 -9.14 -9.82 -2.90
CA GLY A 78 -10.35 -9.22 -2.35
C GLY A 78 -11.40 -8.84 -3.38
N GLY A 79 -11.36 -9.42 -4.59
CA GLY A 79 -12.28 -9.08 -5.69
C GLY A 79 -11.97 -7.72 -6.35
N LEU A 80 -10.84 -7.09 -6.02
CA LEU A 80 -10.42 -5.84 -6.64
C LEU A 80 -9.86 -6.06 -8.04
N LYS A 81 -9.94 -5.03 -8.89
CA LYS A 81 -9.36 -5.07 -10.24
C LYS A 81 -7.83 -5.05 -10.17
N GLY A 82 -7.19 -6.17 -10.54
CA GLY A 82 -5.75 -6.31 -10.58
C GLY A 82 -5.11 -5.99 -11.93
N GLY A 83 -3.79 -6.19 -12.04
CA GLY A 83 -3.04 -6.11 -13.28
C GLY A 83 -2.80 -4.69 -13.82
N GLN A 84 -2.91 -3.66 -12.99
CA GLN A 84 -2.78 -2.27 -13.39
C GLN A 84 -1.79 -1.49 -12.51
N VAL A 85 -1.27 -0.41 -13.06
CA VAL A 85 -0.46 0.56 -12.32
C VAL A 85 -1.25 1.87 -12.25
N ILE A 86 -1.51 2.33 -11.03
CA ILE A 86 -2.32 3.50 -10.75
C ILE A 86 -1.42 4.64 -10.25
N GLY A 87 -1.60 5.81 -10.84
CA GLY A 87 -0.81 7.00 -10.53
C GLY A 87 0.52 7.07 -11.29
N GLN A 88 1.08 8.27 -11.30
CA GLN A 88 2.38 8.59 -11.91
C GLN A 88 3.16 9.53 -11.02
N SER A 89 4.48 9.36 -11.01
CA SER A 89 5.40 10.34 -10.43
C SER A 89 5.90 11.33 -11.48
N THR A 90 6.41 12.45 -11.01
CA THR A 90 7.24 13.36 -11.84
C THR A 90 8.47 12.62 -12.38
N SER A 91 9.08 13.15 -13.44
CA SER A 91 10.22 12.51 -14.11
C SER A 91 11.43 12.29 -13.19
N ASP A 92 11.56 13.10 -12.13
CA ASP A 92 12.57 12.95 -11.10
C ASP A 92 12.13 12.04 -9.94
N ALA A 93 10.93 11.44 -10.04
CA ALA A 93 10.31 10.61 -9.01
C ALA A 93 10.17 11.29 -7.63
N GLY A 94 10.15 12.61 -7.59
CA GLY A 94 10.12 13.39 -6.33
C GLY A 94 8.73 13.69 -5.82
N ALA A 95 7.73 13.75 -6.69
CA ALA A 95 6.35 14.12 -6.36
C ALA A 95 5.34 13.38 -7.23
N PRO A 96 4.05 13.33 -6.86
CA PRO A 96 3.02 12.82 -7.74
C PRO A 96 2.80 13.77 -8.92
N ALA A 97 2.68 13.22 -10.13
CA ALA A 97 2.29 13.94 -11.36
C ALA A 97 0.81 13.73 -11.71
N SER A 98 0.22 12.63 -11.26
CA SER A 98 -1.23 12.39 -11.31
C SER A 98 -1.92 12.88 -10.05
N THR A 99 -3.25 12.80 -10.00
CA THR A 99 -4.03 13.05 -8.78
C THR A 99 -3.51 12.16 -7.64
N PRO A 100 -3.08 12.75 -6.50
CA PRO A 100 -2.49 11.98 -5.42
C PRO A 100 -3.49 11.02 -4.76
N ILE A 101 -3.13 9.76 -4.68
CA ILE A 101 -3.80 8.79 -3.83
C ILE A 101 -3.21 8.94 -2.42
N ARG A 102 -4.08 9.15 -1.43
CA ARG A 102 -3.71 9.38 -0.04
C ARG A 102 -4.14 8.20 0.82
N LEU A 103 -3.69 8.18 2.07
CA LEU A 103 -4.06 7.14 3.03
C LEU A 103 -5.59 7.02 3.22
N GLU A 104 -6.31 8.15 3.21
CA GLU A 104 -7.77 8.13 3.31
C GLU A 104 -8.45 7.37 2.15
N HIS A 105 -7.92 7.45 0.92
CA HIS A 105 -8.45 6.69 -0.22
C HIS A 105 -8.17 5.19 -0.06
N LEU A 106 -6.99 4.80 0.45
CA LEU A 106 -6.69 3.41 0.77
C LEU A 106 -7.63 2.86 1.84
N VAL A 107 -7.82 3.60 2.94
CA VAL A 107 -8.75 3.21 4.01
C VAL A 107 -10.18 3.07 3.45
N ALA A 108 -10.63 4.03 2.64
CA ALA A 108 -11.94 3.95 2.00
C ALA A 108 -12.05 2.71 1.08
N THR A 109 -11.01 2.39 0.30
CA THR A 109 -10.98 1.19 -0.55
C THR A 109 -11.13 -0.09 0.28
N VAL A 110 -10.36 -0.20 1.38
CA VAL A 110 -10.45 -1.34 2.30
C VAL A 110 -11.85 -1.44 2.92
N MET A 111 -12.43 -0.32 3.38
CA MET A 111 -13.76 -0.31 3.98
C MET A 111 -14.85 -0.67 2.97
N HIS A 112 -14.79 -0.15 1.75
CA HIS A 112 -15.72 -0.50 0.69
C HIS A 112 -15.64 -1.98 0.28
N ASN A 113 -14.45 -2.56 0.35
CA ASN A 113 -14.26 -3.97 0.06
C ASN A 113 -14.78 -4.88 1.18
N LEU A 114 -14.58 -4.51 2.43
CA LEU A 114 -14.95 -5.32 3.60
C LEU A 114 -16.43 -5.16 4.01
N LEU A 115 -17.04 -4.02 3.74
CA LEU A 115 -18.32 -3.63 4.30
C LEU A 115 -19.31 -3.17 3.21
N ASP A 116 -20.57 -3.51 3.39
CA ASP A 116 -21.66 -2.89 2.64
C ASP A 116 -21.86 -1.45 3.15
N MET A 117 -21.28 -0.49 2.44
CA MET A 117 -21.30 0.93 2.83
C MET A 117 -22.72 1.51 2.82
N GLY A 118 -23.62 0.97 1.99
CA GLY A 118 -25.04 1.34 1.98
C GLY A 118 -25.73 0.95 3.29
N LYS A 119 -25.53 -0.27 3.74
CA LYS A 119 -26.03 -0.74 5.02
C LYS A 119 -25.40 0.00 6.19
N LEU A 120 -24.07 0.21 6.15
CA LEU A 120 -23.36 0.91 7.21
C LEU A 120 -23.95 2.30 7.49
N ARG A 121 -24.27 3.05 6.45
CA ARG A 121 -24.87 4.40 6.55
C ARG A 121 -26.27 4.40 7.19
N THR A 122 -26.98 3.29 7.14
CA THR A 122 -28.34 3.15 7.71
C THR A 122 -28.36 2.47 9.08
N MET A 123 -27.23 1.94 9.54
CA MET A 123 -27.13 1.30 10.85
C MET A 123 -27.23 2.30 11.99
N THR A 124 -28.01 1.95 13.02
CA THR A 124 -28.11 2.71 14.27
C THR A 124 -27.09 2.21 15.28
N GLY A 125 -26.60 3.11 16.14
CA GLY A 125 -25.67 2.76 17.21
C GLY A 125 -24.18 2.85 16.84
N ILE A 126 -23.86 3.21 15.59
CA ILE A 126 -22.47 3.51 15.20
C ILE A 126 -22.16 4.96 15.62
N PRO A 127 -21.06 5.21 16.36
CA PRO A 127 -20.64 6.57 16.66
C PRO A 127 -20.40 7.39 15.40
N ASN A 128 -20.91 8.62 15.36
CA ASN A 128 -20.83 9.48 14.18
C ASN A 128 -19.39 9.73 13.71
N ASP A 129 -18.44 9.85 14.63
CA ASP A 129 -17.04 10.09 14.29
C ASP A 129 -16.41 8.86 13.59
N LEU A 130 -16.78 7.67 14.04
CA LEU A 130 -16.36 6.43 13.39
C LEU A 130 -16.97 6.33 11.97
N LEU A 131 -18.26 6.56 11.85
CA LEU A 131 -18.94 6.54 10.55
C LEU A 131 -18.29 7.55 9.58
N ARG A 132 -18.02 8.77 10.04
CA ARG A 132 -17.35 9.80 9.25
C ARG A 132 -15.97 9.36 8.80
N SER A 133 -15.14 8.81 9.68
CA SER A 133 -13.78 8.38 9.34
C SER A 133 -13.79 7.27 8.28
N MET A 134 -14.80 6.41 8.28
CA MET A 134 -14.95 5.32 7.31
C MET A 134 -15.56 5.77 5.96
N THR A 135 -16.25 6.91 5.92
CA THR A 135 -16.99 7.40 4.74
C THR A 135 -16.51 8.75 4.23
N ALA A 136 -15.45 9.31 4.80
CA ALA A 136 -14.99 10.67 4.50
C ALA A 136 -14.30 10.81 3.14
N ALA A 137 -13.72 9.73 2.62
CA ALA A 137 -13.02 9.72 1.35
C ALA A 137 -13.67 8.71 0.39
N GLU A 138 -13.48 8.94 -0.90
CA GLU A 138 -13.85 7.98 -1.93
C GLU A 138 -12.76 6.91 -2.05
N PRO A 139 -13.15 5.67 -2.37
CA PRO A 139 -12.17 4.62 -2.64
C PRO A 139 -11.34 4.93 -3.89
N ILE A 140 -10.28 4.19 -4.10
CA ILE A 140 -9.48 4.23 -5.33
C ILE A 140 -10.35 3.65 -6.44
N GLU A 141 -10.90 4.52 -7.28
CA GLU A 141 -11.93 4.19 -8.27
C GLU A 141 -11.49 3.07 -9.21
N GLU A 142 -10.24 3.11 -9.65
CA GLU A 142 -9.68 2.13 -10.57
C GLU A 142 -9.65 0.71 -9.99
N LEU A 143 -9.67 0.57 -8.66
CA LEU A 143 -9.67 -0.73 -7.97
C LEU A 143 -11.07 -1.30 -7.75
N VAL A 144 -12.07 -0.45 -7.50
CA VAL A 144 -13.42 -0.87 -7.06
C VAL A 144 -14.48 -0.75 -8.15
N GLY A 145 -14.18 -0.11 -9.26
CA GLY A 145 -15.13 0.25 -10.36
C GLY A 145 -15.52 -0.86 -11.29
#